data_b01f1aa82447e79b51644032fb557b70
#
_entry.id   b01f1aa82447e79b51644032fb557b70
#
_cell.length_a   1.000
_cell.length_b   1.000
_cell.length_c   1.000
_cell.angle_alpha   90.00
_cell.angle_beta   90.00
_cell.angle_gamma   90.00
#
_symmetry.space_group_name_H-M   'P 1'
#
loop_
_entity.id
_entity.type
_entity.pdbx_description
1 polymer ?
#
loop_
_entity_poly.entity_id
_entity_poly.type
_entity_poly.pdbx_seq_one_letter_code
_entity_poly.pdbx_strand_id
1 'polypeptide(L)'
;MTRLVFALWATLAALLVGACAPSQPFVGQTEVDALAEAISDLGPQVDPAEAQRAASIAYAYSKQLKKDWNVTDSAIIHNAKVINGFREKGLCNDWAQAMTQRLQQENFRTLDLHWVTSPPTAFRIIHHSALISAKEDSMYDGIILDPWRNSGALFWAPVREDTRYNWRPRMDVRAELISGENPY
;
A
#
# COMPACT_ATOMS: atom_id res chain seq x y z
N MET A 1 -13.99 49.42 40.34
CA MET A 1 -14.62 48.57 39.30
C MET A 1 -13.75 48.43 38.05
N THR A 2 -12.96 49.41 37.64
CA THR A 2 -12.13 49.41 36.44
C THR A 2 -10.97 48.38 36.45
N ARG A 3 -10.37 48.10 37.59
CA ARG A 3 -9.24 47.14 37.69
C ARG A 3 -9.62 45.65 37.52
N LEU A 4 -10.85 45.29 37.91
CA LEU A 4 -11.37 43.92 37.74
C LEU A 4 -11.70 43.60 36.27
N VAL A 5 -12.19 44.58 35.52
CA VAL A 5 -12.52 44.40 34.09
C VAL A 5 -11.28 44.21 33.26
N PHE A 6 -10.16 44.90 33.54
CA PHE A 6 -8.87 44.71 32.83
C PHE A 6 -8.27 43.33 33.11
N ALA A 7 -8.41 42.79 34.32
CA ALA A 7 -7.93 41.46 34.65
C ALA A 7 -8.71 40.34 33.89
N LEU A 8 -10.02 40.52 33.73
CA LEU A 8 -10.87 39.56 32.99
C LEU A 8 -10.54 39.55 31.46
N TRP A 9 -10.26 40.70 30.89
CA TRP A 9 -9.89 40.79 29.47
C TRP A 9 -8.48 40.23 29.19
N ALA A 10 -7.54 40.37 30.11
CA ALA A 10 -6.19 39.79 29.97
C ALA A 10 -6.21 38.28 30.09
N THR A 11 -7.05 37.66 30.90
CA THR A 11 -7.19 36.20 31.01
C THR A 11 -7.94 35.60 29.82
N LEU A 12 -8.90 36.30 29.22
CA LEU A 12 -9.61 35.82 28.03
C LEU A 12 -8.71 35.87 26.76
N ALA A 13 -7.83 36.87 26.65
CA ALA A 13 -6.87 36.97 25.54
C ALA A 13 -5.77 35.88 25.58
N ALA A 14 -5.39 35.42 26.78
CA ALA A 14 -4.40 34.33 26.93
C ALA A 14 -4.96 32.95 26.56
N LEU A 15 -6.27 32.75 26.55
CA LEU A 15 -6.92 31.48 26.16
C LEU A 15 -7.07 31.27 24.64
N LEU A 16 -6.86 32.32 23.84
CA LEU A 16 -7.04 32.25 22.38
C LEU A 16 -5.75 31.96 21.62
N VAL A 17 -4.59 31.88 22.26
CA VAL A 17 -3.29 31.63 21.60
C VAL A 17 -2.88 30.16 21.62
N GLY A 18 -3.70 29.28 22.24
CA GLY A 18 -3.37 27.85 22.41
C GLY A 18 -3.78 26.88 21.30
N ALA A 19 -4.28 27.36 20.14
CA ALA A 19 -5.01 26.49 19.20
C ALA A 19 -4.26 26.14 17.89
N CYS A 20 -2.95 26.33 17.80
CA CYS A 20 -2.17 25.87 16.65
C CYS A 20 -0.88 25.18 17.07
N ALA A 21 -0.98 24.14 17.89
CA ALA A 21 0.11 23.18 17.98
C ALA A 21 0.00 22.28 16.74
N PRO A 22 1.07 22.15 15.91
CA PRO A 22 1.05 21.18 14.84
C PRO A 22 0.84 19.80 15.46
N SER A 23 -0.20 19.10 14.98
CA SER A 23 -0.44 17.71 15.39
C SER A 23 0.79 16.89 15.06
N GLN A 24 1.43 16.29 16.05
CA GLN A 24 2.52 15.34 15.82
C GLN A 24 2.00 14.24 14.87
N PRO A 25 2.70 13.90 13.79
CA PRO A 25 2.26 12.85 12.90
C PRO A 25 2.16 11.53 13.68
N PHE A 26 1.04 10.85 13.57
CA PHE A 26 0.94 9.48 14.05
C PHE A 26 2.03 8.64 13.36
N VAL A 27 2.60 7.64 14.06
CA VAL A 27 3.58 6.71 13.48
C VAL A 27 3.12 6.17 12.11
N GLY A 28 1.81 5.92 11.94
CA GLY A 28 1.23 5.54 10.66
C GLY A 28 1.21 6.64 9.59
N GLN A 29 1.28 7.92 9.95
CA GLN A 29 1.34 9.02 8.97
C GLN A 29 2.74 9.14 8.37
N THR A 30 3.78 8.98 9.15
CA THR A 30 5.18 8.98 8.67
C THR A 30 5.41 7.87 7.62
N GLU A 31 4.83 6.69 7.82
CA GLU A 31 4.92 5.59 6.85
C GLU A 31 4.17 5.91 5.55
N VAL A 32 2.99 6.52 5.65
CA VAL A 32 2.22 6.97 4.47
C VAL A 32 2.98 8.05 3.71
N ASP A 33 3.56 9.03 4.41
CA ASP A 33 4.32 10.12 3.79
C ASP A 33 5.58 9.60 3.10
N ALA A 34 6.28 8.63 3.68
CA ALA A 34 7.43 8.00 3.05
C ALA A 34 7.07 7.26 1.76
N LEU A 35 5.94 6.54 1.72
CA LEU A 35 5.47 5.92 0.48
C LEU A 35 5.03 6.98 -0.53
N ALA A 36 4.36 8.05 -0.11
CA ALA A 36 3.95 9.13 -0.98
C ALA A 36 5.15 9.83 -1.64
N GLU A 37 6.20 10.09 -0.87
CA GLU A 37 7.47 10.62 -1.38
C GLU A 37 8.09 9.67 -2.41
N ALA A 38 8.21 8.38 -2.08
CA ALA A 38 8.73 7.38 -3.00
C ALA A 38 7.91 7.28 -4.30
N ILE A 39 6.58 7.39 -4.24
CA ILE A 39 5.74 7.41 -5.45
C ILE A 39 5.95 8.72 -6.23
N SER A 40 6.07 9.86 -5.57
CA SER A 40 6.36 11.14 -6.24
C SER A 40 7.71 11.12 -6.97
N ASP A 41 8.70 10.43 -6.41
CA ASP A 41 10.05 10.32 -6.96
C ASP A 41 10.14 9.36 -8.16
N LEU A 42 9.07 8.66 -8.53
CA LEU A 42 9.03 7.84 -9.74
C LEU A 42 9.22 8.65 -11.02
N GLY A 43 8.92 9.93 -11.00
CA GLY A 43 9.19 10.80 -12.15
C GLY A 43 8.62 12.21 -11.99
N PRO A 44 9.17 13.20 -12.72
CA PRO A 44 8.76 14.59 -12.61
C PRO A 44 7.32 14.85 -13.08
N GLN A 45 6.71 13.91 -13.80
CA GLN A 45 5.32 13.96 -14.27
C GLN A 45 4.33 13.51 -13.20
N VAL A 46 4.77 12.89 -12.09
CA VAL A 46 3.90 12.38 -11.04
C VAL A 46 3.31 13.54 -10.25
N ASP A 47 1.99 13.59 -10.15
CA ASP A 47 1.27 14.56 -9.31
C ASP A 47 1.43 14.18 -7.84
N PRO A 48 2.06 15.02 -6.98
CA PRO A 48 2.24 14.71 -5.56
C PRO A 48 0.92 14.46 -4.81
N ALA A 49 -0.18 15.07 -5.24
CA ALA A 49 -1.49 14.82 -4.63
C ALA A 49 -2.03 13.42 -5.00
N GLU A 50 -1.73 12.91 -6.20
CA GLU A 50 -2.04 11.54 -6.58
C GLU A 50 -1.17 10.55 -5.81
N ALA A 51 0.12 10.83 -5.67
CA ALA A 51 1.05 10.02 -4.87
C ALA A 51 0.60 9.91 -3.40
N GLN A 52 0.26 11.03 -2.77
CA GLN A 52 -0.25 11.07 -1.40
C GLN A 52 -1.57 10.28 -1.25
N ARG A 53 -2.46 10.41 -2.22
CA ARG A 53 -3.74 9.69 -2.22
C ARG A 53 -3.53 8.19 -2.40
N ALA A 54 -2.65 7.77 -3.31
CA ALA A 54 -2.32 6.37 -3.53
C ALA A 54 -1.71 5.72 -2.28
N ALA A 55 -0.74 6.38 -1.64
CA ALA A 55 -0.11 5.91 -0.40
C ALA A 55 -1.13 5.78 0.74
N SER A 56 -1.97 6.79 0.93
CA SER A 56 -3.01 6.80 1.97
C SER A 56 -3.99 5.64 1.79
N ILE A 57 -4.43 5.41 0.54
CA ILE A 57 -5.33 4.30 0.21
C ILE A 57 -4.65 2.96 0.44
N ALA A 58 -3.40 2.79 -0.03
CA ALA A 58 -2.68 1.53 0.12
C ALA A 58 -2.56 1.11 1.58
N TYR A 59 -2.20 2.01 2.48
CA TYR A 59 -2.13 1.73 3.91
C TYR A 59 -3.50 1.50 4.56
N ALA A 60 -4.47 2.37 4.29
CA ALA A 60 -5.80 2.26 4.88
C ALA A 60 -6.52 0.98 4.43
N TYR A 61 -6.46 0.68 3.13
CA TYR A 61 -7.13 -0.47 2.56
C TYR A 61 -6.49 -1.79 2.98
N SER A 62 -5.17 -1.84 3.13
CA SER A 62 -4.48 -3.00 3.70
C SER A 62 -4.99 -3.33 5.11
N LYS A 63 -5.13 -2.33 5.97
CA LYS A 63 -5.68 -2.50 7.33
C LYS A 63 -7.15 -2.94 7.30
N GLN A 64 -7.94 -2.39 6.39
CA GLN A 64 -9.34 -2.79 6.22
C GLN A 64 -9.46 -4.24 5.78
N LEU A 65 -8.75 -4.66 4.72
CA LEU A 65 -8.78 -6.04 4.24
C LEU A 65 -8.31 -7.04 5.29
N LYS A 66 -7.28 -6.70 6.08
CA LYS A 66 -6.86 -7.52 7.23
C LYS A 66 -8.03 -7.79 8.19
N LYS A 67 -8.81 -6.76 8.49
CA LYS A 67 -9.97 -6.87 9.37
C LYS A 67 -11.10 -7.66 8.71
N ASP A 68 -11.45 -7.32 7.47
CA ASP A 68 -12.57 -7.91 6.75
C ASP A 68 -12.37 -9.41 6.49
N TRP A 69 -11.13 -9.83 6.22
CA TRP A 69 -10.77 -11.24 5.99
C TRP A 69 -10.33 -11.97 7.26
N ASN A 70 -10.39 -11.30 8.41
CA ASN A 70 -10.02 -11.84 9.72
C ASN A 70 -8.62 -12.48 9.70
N VAL A 71 -7.63 -11.73 9.17
CA VAL A 71 -6.23 -12.18 9.07
C VAL A 71 -5.53 -11.96 10.40
N THR A 72 -5.41 -13.03 11.19
CA THR A 72 -4.84 -13.01 12.54
C THR A 72 -3.51 -13.74 12.65
N ASP A 73 -3.11 -14.46 11.61
CA ASP A 73 -1.93 -15.31 11.58
C ASP A 73 -0.89 -14.80 10.59
N SER A 74 0.26 -15.47 10.53
CA SER A 74 1.22 -15.23 9.45
C SER A 74 0.60 -15.59 8.09
N ALA A 75 1.11 -14.97 7.03
CA ALA A 75 0.57 -15.13 5.67
C ALA A 75 0.45 -16.60 5.25
N ILE A 76 1.45 -17.43 5.54
CA ILE A 76 1.45 -18.86 5.19
C ILE A 76 0.42 -19.65 6.00
N ILE A 77 0.29 -19.36 7.30
CA ILE A 77 -0.74 -20.02 8.13
C ILE A 77 -2.13 -19.61 7.68
N HIS A 78 -2.33 -18.33 7.35
CA HIS A 78 -3.59 -17.85 6.82
C HIS A 78 -3.93 -18.49 5.47
N ASN A 79 -2.94 -18.65 4.57
CA ASN A 79 -3.13 -19.40 3.31
C ASN A 79 -3.62 -20.82 3.57
N ALA A 80 -3.02 -21.54 4.52
CA ALA A 80 -3.48 -22.89 4.87
C ALA A 80 -4.94 -22.88 5.34
N LYS A 81 -5.36 -21.88 6.10
CA LYS A 81 -6.77 -21.72 6.53
C LYS A 81 -7.70 -21.47 5.35
N VAL A 82 -7.29 -20.65 4.37
CA VAL A 82 -8.09 -20.40 3.16
C VAL A 82 -8.21 -21.68 2.31
N ILE A 83 -7.09 -22.36 2.05
CA ILE A 83 -7.07 -23.58 1.23
C ILE A 83 -7.92 -24.69 1.85
N ASN A 84 -7.96 -24.78 3.18
CA ASN A 84 -8.77 -25.77 3.91
C ASN A 84 -10.20 -25.29 4.25
N GLY A 85 -10.65 -24.17 3.71
CA GLY A 85 -12.02 -23.68 3.88
C GLY A 85 -12.35 -23.03 5.24
N PHE A 86 -11.36 -22.79 6.10
CA PHE A 86 -11.54 -22.09 7.38
C PHE A 86 -11.60 -20.57 7.24
N ARG A 87 -11.21 -20.04 6.09
CA ARG A 87 -11.30 -18.63 5.70
C ARG A 87 -11.68 -18.53 4.24
N GLU A 88 -12.40 -17.49 3.88
CA GLU A 88 -12.89 -17.30 2.50
C GLU A 88 -11.86 -16.65 1.59
N LYS A 89 -11.05 -15.74 2.14
CA LYS A 89 -10.09 -14.91 1.39
C LYS A 89 -8.82 -14.66 2.19
N GLY A 90 -7.79 -14.18 1.48
CA GLY A 90 -6.52 -13.75 2.07
C GLY A 90 -5.29 -14.41 1.45
N LEU A 91 -5.46 -15.11 0.32
CA LEU A 91 -4.32 -15.55 -0.50
C LEU A 91 -3.64 -14.32 -1.14
N CYS A 92 -2.38 -14.46 -1.55
CA CYS A 92 -1.65 -13.34 -2.18
C CYS A 92 -2.35 -12.77 -3.42
N ASN A 93 -3.04 -13.60 -4.22
CA ASN A 93 -3.82 -13.13 -5.35
C ASN A 93 -5.07 -12.33 -4.93
N ASP A 94 -5.72 -12.66 -3.80
CA ASP A 94 -6.86 -11.89 -3.29
C ASP A 94 -6.41 -10.48 -2.90
N TRP A 95 -5.27 -10.39 -2.19
CA TRP A 95 -4.68 -9.11 -1.79
C TRP A 95 -4.27 -8.26 -3.01
N ALA A 96 -3.55 -8.87 -3.96
CA ALA A 96 -3.12 -8.19 -5.18
C ALA A 96 -4.31 -7.67 -5.99
N GLN A 97 -5.33 -8.51 -6.17
CA GLN A 97 -6.54 -8.14 -6.90
C GLN A 97 -7.29 -6.99 -6.21
N ALA A 98 -7.55 -7.13 -4.92
CA ALA A 98 -8.31 -6.14 -4.17
C ALA A 98 -7.60 -4.78 -4.16
N MET A 99 -6.27 -4.77 -3.90
CA MET A 99 -5.48 -3.55 -3.89
C MET A 99 -5.44 -2.88 -5.27
N THR A 100 -5.16 -3.64 -6.33
CA THR A 100 -5.15 -3.10 -7.69
C THR A 100 -6.50 -2.51 -8.07
N GLN A 101 -7.59 -3.24 -7.84
CA GLN A 101 -8.95 -2.76 -8.16
C GLN A 101 -9.34 -1.52 -7.34
N ARG A 102 -8.96 -1.47 -6.05
CA ARG A 102 -9.25 -0.31 -5.20
C ARG A 102 -8.54 0.95 -5.70
N LEU A 103 -7.26 0.82 -6.04
CA LEU A 103 -6.48 1.95 -6.56
C LEU A 103 -6.94 2.37 -7.97
N GLN A 104 -7.37 1.43 -8.82
CA GLN A 104 -7.92 1.75 -10.15
C GLN A 104 -9.16 2.64 -10.10
N GLN A 105 -9.96 2.57 -9.03
CA GLN A 105 -11.14 3.41 -8.85
C GLN A 105 -10.81 4.91 -8.70
N GLU A 106 -9.57 5.24 -8.35
CA GLU A 106 -9.10 6.62 -8.20
C GLU A 106 -8.89 7.33 -9.53
N ASN A 107 -8.81 6.58 -10.66
CA ASN A 107 -8.58 7.12 -12.00
C ASN A 107 -7.39 8.08 -12.06
N PHE A 108 -6.25 7.66 -11.53
CA PHE A 108 -5.02 8.44 -11.55
C PHE A 108 -4.63 8.83 -12.98
N ARG A 109 -4.16 10.04 -13.16
CA ARG A 109 -3.74 10.58 -14.46
C ARG A 109 -2.24 10.45 -14.69
N THR A 110 -1.47 10.40 -13.60
CA THR A 110 -0.01 10.40 -13.61
C THR A 110 0.60 9.09 -13.14
N LEU A 111 -0.24 8.10 -12.81
CA LEU A 111 0.18 6.80 -12.28
C LEU A 111 -0.50 5.67 -13.04
N ASP A 112 0.22 4.58 -13.25
CA ASP A 112 -0.30 3.30 -13.74
C ASP A 112 -0.27 2.23 -12.66
N LEU A 113 -1.20 1.28 -12.76
CA LEU A 113 -1.38 0.20 -11.80
C LEU A 113 -1.25 -1.14 -12.48
N HIS A 114 -0.45 -2.01 -11.90
CA HIS A 114 -0.14 -3.32 -12.42
C HIS A 114 -0.48 -4.41 -11.41
N TRP A 115 -0.91 -5.55 -11.91
CA TRP A 115 -0.96 -6.79 -11.15
C TRP A 115 0.22 -7.64 -11.58
N VAL A 116 1.16 -7.84 -10.68
CA VAL A 116 2.42 -8.54 -10.94
C VAL A 116 2.46 -9.90 -10.26
N THR A 117 3.27 -10.78 -10.81
CA THR A 117 3.42 -12.15 -10.32
C THR A 117 4.90 -12.53 -10.33
N SER A 118 5.35 -13.12 -9.24
CA SER A 118 6.60 -13.88 -9.20
C SER A 118 6.26 -15.36 -9.37
N PRO A 119 6.83 -16.04 -10.37
CA PRO A 119 6.60 -17.47 -10.57
C PRO A 119 7.06 -18.28 -9.35
N PRO A 120 6.52 -19.48 -9.13
CA PRO A 120 6.98 -20.36 -8.08
C PRO A 120 8.42 -20.80 -8.33
N THR A 121 9.14 -21.19 -7.29
CA THR A 121 10.47 -21.82 -7.37
C THR A 121 10.47 -23.09 -6.53
N ALA A 122 11.56 -23.84 -6.53
CA ALA A 122 11.68 -25.04 -5.68
C ALA A 122 11.42 -24.76 -4.18
N PHE A 123 11.63 -23.51 -3.73
CA PHE A 123 11.53 -23.11 -2.32
C PHE A 123 10.48 -22.03 -2.04
N ARG A 124 9.75 -21.57 -3.06
CA ARG A 124 8.75 -20.50 -2.91
C ARG A 124 7.51 -20.81 -3.75
N ILE A 125 6.36 -20.60 -3.13
CA ILE A 125 5.09 -20.63 -3.86
C ILE A 125 5.01 -19.44 -4.82
N ILE A 126 4.16 -19.54 -5.83
CA ILE A 126 3.78 -18.39 -6.66
C ILE A 126 3.35 -17.23 -5.76
N HIS A 127 3.75 -16.01 -6.11
CA HIS A 127 3.36 -14.82 -5.36
C HIS A 127 2.84 -13.72 -6.27
N HIS A 128 1.79 -13.04 -5.79
CA HIS A 128 1.12 -11.95 -6.49
C HIS A 128 1.18 -10.69 -5.66
N SER A 129 1.31 -9.53 -6.32
CA SER A 129 1.23 -8.22 -5.68
C SER A 129 0.59 -7.19 -6.59
N ALA A 130 0.09 -6.10 -6.00
CA ALA A 130 -0.14 -4.86 -6.72
C ALA A 130 1.18 -4.11 -6.90
N LEU A 131 1.25 -3.29 -7.93
CA LEU A 131 2.39 -2.43 -8.24
C LEU A 131 1.87 -1.10 -8.80
N ILE A 132 2.56 -0.02 -8.48
CA ILE A 132 2.32 1.32 -9.00
C ILE A 132 3.56 1.84 -9.71
N SER A 133 3.41 2.43 -10.89
CA SER A 133 4.48 3.12 -11.63
C SER A 133 4.03 4.51 -12.02
N ALA A 134 4.96 5.36 -12.47
CA ALA A 134 4.58 6.56 -13.17
C ALA A 134 3.87 6.20 -14.49
N LYS A 135 3.06 7.11 -14.99
CA LYS A 135 2.23 6.90 -16.17
C LYS A 135 3.09 6.58 -17.39
N GLU A 136 2.74 5.49 -18.08
CA GLU A 136 3.43 4.98 -19.29
C GLU A 136 4.86 4.45 -19.04
N ASP A 137 5.33 4.47 -17.79
CA ASP A 137 6.62 3.89 -17.44
C ASP A 137 6.55 2.37 -17.25
N SER A 138 7.72 1.74 -17.33
CA SER A 138 7.83 0.31 -17.12
C SER A 138 7.46 -0.08 -15.68
N MET A 139 6.75 -1.20 -15.51
CA MET A 139 6.52 -1.74 -14.18
C MET A 139 7.81 -1.99 -13.38
N TYR A 140 8.93 -2.21 -14.05
CA TYR A 140 10.22 -2.45 -13.40
C TYR A 140 10.81 -1.21 -12.72
N ASP A 141 10.31 -0.03 -13.05
CA ASP A 141 10.67 1.24 -12.44
C ASP A 141 9.65 1.70 -11.37
N GLY A 142 8.67 0.85 -11.07
CA GLY A 142 7.62 1.12 -10.11
C GLY A 142 7.91 0.60 -8.69
N ILE A 143 6.88 0.67 -7.85
CA ILE A 143 6.88 0.29 -6.43
C ILE A 143 5.89 -0.85 -6.20
N ILE A 144 6.34 -1.92 -5.55
CA ILE A 144 5.50 -3.02 -5.07
C ILE A 144 4.67 -2.56 -3.87
N LEU A 145 3.40 -2.97 -3.85
CA LEU A 145 2.46 -2.74 -2.76
C LEU A 145 1.92 -4.11 -2.28
N ASP A 146 2.58 -4.70 -1.28
CA ASP A 146 2.37 -6.09 -0.86
C ASP A 146 1.87 -6.20 0.60
N PRO A 147 0.57 -6.13 0.84
CA PRO A 147 0.02 -6.31 2.18
C PRO A 147 0.01 -7.77 2.65
N TRP A 148 0.06 -8.76 1.72
CA TRP A 148 0.06 -10.18 2.09
C TRP A 148 1.29 -10.56 2.89
N ARG A 149 2.48 -10.08 2.50
CA ARG A 149 3.78 -10.45 3.07
C ARG A 149 3.84 -10.29 4.59
N ASN A 150 3.22 -9.25 5.12
CA ASN A 150 3.19 -8.93 6.54
C ASN A 150 1.76 -9.01 7.12
N SER A 151 0.92 -9.91 6.56
CA SER A 151 -0.42 -10.21 7.11
C SER A 151 -1.29 -8.97 7.31
N GLY A 152 -1.31 -8.08 6.30
CA GLY A 152 -2.10 -6.85 6.28
C GLY A 152 -1.37 -5.60 6.79
N ALA A 153 -0.11 -5.70 7.24
CA ALA A 153 0.77 -4.55 7.31
C ALA A 153 1.43 -4.38 5.93
N LEU A 154 1.20 -3.23 5.30
CA LEU A 154 1.71 -2.99 3.96
C LEU A 154 3.24 -3.06 3.93
N PHE A 155 3.78 -3.96 3.11
CA PHE A 155 5.16 -3.90 2.65
C PHE A 155 5.19 -3.17 1.32
N TRP A 156 6.17 -2.31 1.10
CA TRP A 156 6.44 -1.71 -0.19
C TRP A 156 7.95 -1.57 -0.42
N ALA A 157 8.35 -1.61 -1.66
CA ALA A 157 9.72 -1.38 -2.09
C ALA A 157 9.75 -1.07 -3.60
N PRO A 158 10.75 -0.35 -4.12
CA PRO A 158 11.05 -0.32 -5.54
C PRO A 158 11.22 -1.75 -6.08
N VAL A 159 10.67 -2.02 -7.26
CA VAL A 159 10.71 -3.38 -7.87
C VAL A 159 12.11 -3.94 -7.94
N ARG A 160 13.08 -3.10 -8.34
CA ARG A 160 14.49 -3.50 -8.52
C ARG A 160 15.21 -3.80 -7.20
N GLU A 161 14.68 -3.32 -6.08
CA GLU A 161 15.25 -3.53 -4.74
C GLU A 161 14.63 -4.73 -4.03
N ASP A 162 13.43 -5.16 -4.43
CA ASP A 162 12.79 -6.35 -3.88
C ASP A 162 13.34 -7.63 -4.52
N THR A 163 14.58 -7.94 -4.21
CA THR A 163 15.30 -9.12 -4.73
C THR A 163 14.75 -10.46 -4.22
N ARG A 164 13.77 -10.43 -3.31
CA ARG A 164 13.15 -11.65 -2.81
C ARG A 164 12.30 -12.35 -3.86
N TYR A 165 11.72 -11.60 -4.79
CA TYR A 165 10.80 -12.09 -5.81
C TYR A 165 11.24 -11.67 -7.21
N ASN A 166 11.00 -12.52 -8.19
CA ASN A 166 11.20 -12.22 -9.62
C ASN A 166 9.88 -11.68 -10.19
N TRP A 167 9.63 -10.38 -9.97
CA TRP A 167 8.39 -9.74 -10.42
C TRP A 167 8.31 -9.64 -11.93
N ARG A 168 7.18 -10.11 -12.48
CA ARG A 168 6.90 -10.11 -13.92
C ARG A 168 5.43 -9.75 -14.17
N PRO A 169 5.08 -9.31 -15.40
CA PRO A 169 3.68 -9.11 -15.76
C PRO A 169 2.88 -10.41 -15.50
N ARG A 170 1.75 -10.27 -14.81
CA ARG A 170 0.94 -11.45 -14.42
C ARG A 170 0.52 -12.31 -15.60
N MET A 171 0.17 -11.67 -16.73
CA MET A 171 -0.33 -12.41 -17.89
C MET A 171 0.73 -13.23 -18.57
N ASP A 172 2.01 -12.79 -18.56
CA ASP A 172 3.14 -13.53 -19.13
C ASP A 172 3.39 -14.79 -18.31
N VAL A 173 3.51 -14.64 -16.97
CA VAL A 173 3.70 -15.79 -16.07
C VAL A 173 2.53 -16.77 -16.18
N ARG A 174 1.31 -16.29 -16.29
CA ARG A 174 0.13 -17.14 -16.47
C ARG A 174 0.16 -17.91 -17.78
N ALA A 175 0.55 -17.27 -18.88
CA ALA A 175 0.66 -17.91 -20.18
C ALA A 175 1.70 -19.05 -20.17
N GLU A 176 2.87 -18.81 -19.59
CA GLU A 176 3.93 -19.81 -19.44
C GLU A 176 3.50 -21.01 -18.58
N LEU A 177 2.81 -20.76 -17.46
CA LEU A 177 2.30 -21.84 -16.60
C LEU A 177 1.22 -22.69 -17.30
N ILE A 178 0.42 -22.09 -18.19
CA ILE A 178 -0.63 -22.80 -18.95
C ILE A 178 0.00 -23.58 -20.10
N SER A 179 1.00 -23.04 -20.80
CA SER A 179 1.69 -23.71 -21.91
C SER A 179 2.58 -24.86 -21.44
N GLY A 180 2.84 -24.96 -20.15
CA GLY A 180 3.78 -25.95 -19.59
C GLY A 180 5.26 -25.55 -19.78
N GLU A 181 5.51 -24.34 -20.25
CA GLU A 181 6.86 -23.75 -20.25
C GLU A 181 7.27 -23.50 -18.80
N ASN A 182 8.50 -23.85 -18.47
CA ASN A 182 9.02 -23.68 -17.13
C ASN A 182 9.36 -22.19 -16.91
N PRO A 183 8.66 -21.46 -16.03
CA PRO A 183 8.91 -20.02 -15.79
C PRO A 183 10.14 -19.75 -14.90
N TYR A 184 10.97 -20.74 -14.58
CA TYR A 184 12.14 -20.66 -13.71
C TYR A 184 13.40 -20.23 -14.44
#